data_685a38614f709dc37e668940fd7fdadb
#
_entry.id   685a38614f709dc37e668940fd7fdadb
#
_cell.length_a   1.000
_cell.length_b   1.000
_cell.length_c   1.000
_cell.angle_alpha   90.00
_cell.angle_beta   90.00
_cell.angle_gamma   90.00
#
_symmetry.space_group_name_H-M   'P 1'
#
loop_
_entity.id
_entity.type
_entity.pdbx_description
1 polymer ?
#
loop_
_entity_poly.entity_id
_entity_poly.type
_entity_poly.pdbx_seq_one_letter_code
_entity_poly.pdbx_strand_id
1 'polypeptide(L)'
;MPETIVERKPRPRDRVVIRLSGGRFFAIPGAAAETLAVGQELSDEDVAHLDGLDQYTRGRDRAVRMLALRSRSKREIDDALRALNLRDTIRTGIVRELEENGLVDDTRFAREFVAVKKDVRHMGPHRLRHDLGRLGLSRSAVDEALADFGAGEQEAMARALVEKHLGAALPSEKSVRRIVGMLRRKGYDYAVVNKVAYDLARRIPRSHVADEIATGGDDG
;
A
#
# COMPACT_ATOMS: atom_id res chain seq x y z
N MET A 1 35.40 27.66 2.68
CA MET A 1 35.25 29.12 2.84
C MET A 1 33.94 29.37 3.53
N PRO A 2 33.85 30.23 4.53
CA PRO A 2 32.59 30.54 5.18
C PRO A 2 31.62 31.09 4.14
N GLU A 3 30.36 30.68 4.23
CA GLU A 3 29.30 31.19 3.38
C GLU A 3 28.49 32.25 4.12
N THR A 4 28.07 33.28 3.39
CA THR A 4 27.30 34.39 3.95
C THR A 4 25.85 34.34 3.47
N ILE A 5 24.91 34.67 4.34
CA ILE A 5 23.46 34.79 3.94
C ILE A 5 23.34 36.08 3.09
N VAL A 6 22.94 35.90 1.82
CA VAL A 6 22.75 37.01 0.87
C VAL A 6 21.30 37.37 0.66
N GLU A 7 20.36 36.45 0.97
CA GLU A 7 18.91 36.72 0.84
C GLU A 7 18.13 35.93 1.90
N ARG A 8 17.12 36.59 2.48
CA ARG A 8 16.12 36.01 3.39
C ARG A 8 14.74 36.39 2.89
N LYS A 9 13.97 35.40 2.37
CA LYS A 9 12.68 35.65 1.74
C LYS A 9 11.57 34.79 2.36
N PRO A 10 10.56 35.41 2.98
CA PRO A 10 9.42 34.66 3.50
C PRO A 10 8.63 33.99 2.37
N ARG A 11 8.06 32.83 2.69
CA ARG A 11 7.21 32.02 1.80
C ARG A 11 5.93 31.59 2.53
N PRO A 12 4.89 31.20 1.80
CA PRO A 12 3.67 30.64 2.41
C PRO A 12 3.95 29.46 3.34
N ARG A 13 3.03 29.20 4.28
CA ARG A 13 3.10 28.09 5.27
C ARG A 13 4.25 28.23 6.25
N ASP A 14 4.50 29.44 6.71
CA ASP A 14 5.55 29.74 7.69
C ASP A 14 6.93 29.20 7.27
N ARG A 15 7.33 29.51 6.03
CA ARG A 15 8.63 29.14 5.47
C ARG A 15 9.47 30.38 5.18
N VAL A 16 10.77 30.20 5.30
CA VAL A 16 11.75 31.22 4.88
C VAL A 16 12.77 30.56 3.97
N VAL A 17 13.00 31.14 2.82
CA VAL A 17 14.12 30.77 1.94
C VAL A 17 15.34 31.58 2.33
N ILE A 18 16.40 30.89 2.69
CA ILE A 18 17.74 31.43 2.95
C ILE A 18 18.61 31.12 1.74
N ARG A 19 19.22 32.13 1.13
CA ARG A 19 20.19 31.96 0.05
C ARG A 19 21.58 32.35 0.53
N LEU A 20 22.56 31.53 0.19
CA LEU A 20 23.97 31.75 0.54
C LEU A 20 24.75 32.29 -0.63
N SER A 21 25.90 32.92 -0.32
CA SER A 21 26.85 33.53 -1.29
C SER A 21 27.34 32.50 -2.32
N GLY A 22 27.49 31.24 -1.96
CA GLY A 22 27.84 30.14 -2.88
C GLY A 22 26.69 29.66 -3.79
N GLY A 23 25.53 30.34 -3.77
CA GLY A 23 24.38 30.03 -4.61
C GLY A 23 23.46 28.95 -4.07
N ARG A 24 23.81 28.27 -2.98
CA ARG A 24 22.94 27.31 -2.29
C ARG A 24 21.73 28.03 -1.70
N PHE A 25 20.60 27.35 -1.61
CA PHE A 25 19.41 27.88 -0.93
C PHE A 25 18.73 26.79 -0.11
N PHE A 26 18.09 27.17 0.99
CA PHE A 26 17.39 26.30 1.92
C PHE A 26 16.01 26.86 2.24
N ALA A 27 14.96 26.04 2.19
CA ALA A 27 13.62 26.43 2.59
C ALA A 27 13.31 25.83 3.97
N ILE A 28 13.46 26.63 5.01
CA ILE A 28 13.37 26.21 6.41
C ILE A 28 12.12 26.76 7.09
N PRO A 29 11.67 26.20 8.25
CA PRO A 29 10.59 26.78 9.05
C PRO A 29 10.91 28.21 9.48
N GLY A 30 9.85 29.07 9.58
CA GLY A 30 10.00 30.46 10.01
C GLY A 30 10.66 30.59 11.36
N ALA A 31 10.23 29.78 12.34
CA ALA A 31 10.84 29.77 13.68
C ALA A 31 12.36 29.49 13.66
N ALA A 32 12.84 28.59 12.79
CA ALA A 32 14.26 28.31 12.64
C ALA A 32 15.03 29.44 11.94
N ALA A 33 14.33 30.31 11.24
CA ALA A 33 14.93 31.46 10.55
C ALA A 33 14.98 32.75 11.39
N GLU A 34 14.39 32.77 12.58
CA GLU A 34 14.27 34.00 13.39
C GLU A 34 15.62 34.61 13.77
N THR A 35 16.61 33.76 14.05
CA THR A 35 17.97 34.18 14.47
C THR A 35 18.90 34.42 13.29
N LEU A 36 18.47 34.20 12.05
CA LEU A 36 19.29 34.31 10.85
C LEU A 36 19.11 35.66 10.17
N ALA A 37 20.20 36.38 9.93
CA ALA A 37 20.23 37.70 9.33
C ALA A 37 21.01 37.74 8.02
N VAL A 38 20.61 38.61 7.08
CA VAL A 38 21.39 38.89 5.86
C VAL A 38 22.73 39.53 6.27
N GLY A 39 23.81 39.08 5.66
CA GLY A 39 25.18 39.46 6.02
C GLY A 39 25.84 38.57 7.07
N GLN A 40 25.11 37.65 7.71
CA GLN A 40 25.64 36.71 8.67
C GLN A 40 26.55 35.66 7.98
N GLU A 41 27.73 35.46 8.48
CA GLU A 41 28.65 34.39 8.09
C GLU A 41 28.20 33.09 8.80
N LEU A 42 28.23 31.99 8.07
CA LEU A 42 27.85 30.65 8.54
C LEU A 42 29.08 29.74 8.50
N SER A 43 29.26 28.95 9.55
CA SER A 43 30.19 27.83 9.57
C SER A 43 29.67 26.67 8.69
N ASP A 44 30.53 25.72 8.38
CA ASP A 44 30.17 24.50 7.68
C ASP A 44 29.10 23.68 8.48
N GLU A 45 29.13 23.76 9.80
CA GLU A 45 28.17 23.13 10.70
C GLU A 45 26.78 23.80 10.59
N ASP A 46 26.76 25.16 10.58
CA ASP A 46 25.50 25.90 10.37
C ASP A 46 24.86 25.58 9.03
N VAL A 47 25.68 25.50 7.99
CA VAL A 47 25.21 25.14 6.64
C VAL A 47 24.69 23.70 6.61
N ALA A 48 25.35 22.75 7.27
CA ALA A 48 24.89 21.37 7.39
C ALA A 48 23.58 21.28 8.19
N HIS A 49 23.41 22.14 9.20
CA HIS A 49 22.16 22.25 9.95
C HIS A 49 21.02 22.78 9.07
N LEU A 50 21.24 23.86 8.31
CA LEU A 50 20.25 24.39 7.36
C LEU A 50 19.85 23.37 6.31
N ASP A 51 20.81 22.61 5.78
CA ASP A 51 20.53 21.52 4.85
C ASP A 51 19.64 20.44 5.50
N GLY A 52 19.91 20.10 6.75
CA GLY A 52 19.09 19.17 7.54
C GLY A 52 17.64 19.65 7.69
N LEU A 53 17.46 20.92 8.04
CA LEU A 53 16.14 21.54 8.18
C LEU A 53 15.39 21.59 6.85
N ASP A 54 16.06 21.91 5.74
CA ASP A 54 15.45 21.90 4.41
C ASP A 54 15.01 20.50 3.99
N GLN A 55 15.87 19.50 4.17
CA GLN A 55 15.55 18.11 3.86
C GLN A 55 14.36 17.61 4.68
N TYR A 56 14.37 17.86 6.00
CA TYR A 56 13.26 17.50 6.89
C TYR A 56 11.96 18.18 6.44
N THR A 57 12.01 19.46 6.15
CA THR A 57 10.88 20.27 5.70
C THR A 57 10.26 19.72 4.42
N ARG A 58 11.09 19.45 3.40
CA ARG A 58 10.63 18.86 2.13
C ARG A 58 10.04 17.46 2.31
N GLY A 59 10.69 16.66 3.12
CA GLY A 59 10.27 15.30 3.42
C GLY A 59 8.91 15.27 4.14
N ARG A 60 8.78 16.04 5.22
CA ARG A 60 7.54 16.15 6.00
C ARG A 60 6.37 16.64 5.14
N ASP A 61 6.59 17.67 4.32
CA ASP A 61 5.57 18.17 3.39
C ASP A 61 5.14 17.10 2.37
N ARG A 62 6.07 16.31 1.88
CA ARG A 62 5.77 15.20 0.96
C ARG A 62 4.91 14.15 1.64
N ALA A 63 5.28 13.72 2.83
CA ALA A 63 4.57 12.71 3.60
C ALA A 63 3.15 13.17 3.95
N VAL A 64 2.99 14.38 4.48
CA VAL A 64 1.68 14.95 4.83
C VAL A 64 0.76 15.04 3.60
N ARG A 65 1.28 15.48 2.45
CA ARG A 65 0.48 15.48 1.21
C ARG A 65 0.04 14.09 0.76
N MET A 66 0.87 13.06 0.98
CA MET A 66 0.49 11.68 0.66
C MET A 66 -0.61 11.17 1.58
N LEU A 67 -0.49 11.46 2.87
CA LEU A 67 -1.46 11.05 3.90
C LEU A 67 -2.80 11.79 3.75
N ALA A 68 -2.80 13.02 3.27
CA ALA A 68 -4.03 13.78 2.99
C ALA A 68 -4.88 13.15 1.86
N LEU A 69 -4.29 12.33 1.00
CA LEU A 69 -5.01 11.67 -0.10
C LEU A 69 -5.60 10.31 0.32
N ARG A 70 -4.87 9.53 1.12
CA ARG A 70 -5.29 8.23 1.66
C ARG A 70 -4.30 7.74 2.72
N SER A 71 -4.73 6.79 3.53
CA SER A 71 -3.83 6.04 4.42
C SER A 71 -2.66 5.42 3.66
N ARG A 72 -1.48 5.39 4.30
CA ARG A 72 -0.23 4.86 3.74
C ARG A 72 0.46 3.97 4.77
N SER A 73 1.16 2.92 4.31
CA SER A 73 2.06 2.18 5.18
C SER A 73 3.35 2.97 5.45
N LYS A 74 4.06 2.65 6.55
CA LYS A 74 5.38 3.21 6.85
C LYS A 74 6.34 3.07 5.66
N ARG A 75 6.32 1.90 5.03
CA ARG A 75 7.16 1.62 3.86
C ARG A 75 6.82 2.52 2.66
N GLU A 76 5.54 2.73 2.36
CA GLU A 76 5.14 3.64 1.27
C GLU A 76 5.63 5.06 1.50
N ILE A 77 5.60 5.54 2.76
CA ILE A 77 6.15 6.85 3.13
C ILE A 77 7.67 6.84 2.98
N ASP A 78 8.37 5.86 3.58
CA ASP A 78 9.83 5.76 3.51
C ASP A 78 10.34 5.70 2.06
N ASP A 79 9.72 4.89 1.20
CA ASP A 79 10.08 4.78 -0.22
C ASP A 79 9.89 6.13 -0.96
N ALA A 80 8.82 6.87 -0.65
CA ALA A 80 8.59 8.18 -1.22
C ALA A 80 9.59 9.25 -0.72
N LEU A 81 10.05 9.14 0.54
CA LEU A 81 11.09 10.01 1.10
C LEU A 81 12.47 9.66 0.54
N ARG A 82 12.75 8.37 0.31
CA ARG A 82 13.98 7.90 -0.33
C ARG A 82 14.12 8.48 -1.75
N ALA A 83 13.03 8.56 -2.49
CA ALA A 83 13.01 9.16 -3.84
C ALA A 83 13.34 10.66 -3.85
N LEU A 84 13.30 11.35 -2.70
CA LEU A 84 13.75 12.74 -2.55
C LEU A 84 15.24 12.86 -2.21
N ASN A 85 15.99 11.75 -2.17
CA ASN A 85 17.40 11.68 -1.79
C ASN A 85 17.69 12.31 -0.42
N LEU A 86 16.79 12.16 0.55
CA LEU A 86 16.99 12.61 1.92
C LEU A 86 17.98 11.71 2.65
N ARG A 87 18.74 12.28 3.59
CA ARG A 87 19.59 11.49 4.50
C ARG A 87 18.75 10.48 5.28
N ASP A 88 19.28 9.29 5.50
CA ASP A 88 18.59 8.19 6.19
C ASP A 88 18.09 8.58 7.57
N THR A 89 18.89 9.32 8.34
CA THR A 89 18.53 9.80 9.67
C THR A 89 17.31 10.72 9.65
N ILE A 90 17.23 11.61 8.66
CA ILE A 90 16.10 12.53 8.48
C ILE A 90 14.84 11.75 8.06
N ARG A 91 15.00 10.83 7.11
CA ARG A 91 13.89 10.00 6.63
C ARG A 91 13.29 9.18 7.76
N THR A 92 14.13 8.48 8.52
CA THR A 92 13.71 7.68 9.68
C THR A 92 13.07 8.55 10.76
N GLY A 93 13.62 9.74 11.02
CA GLY A 93 13.05 10.70 11.96
C GLY A 93 11.65 11.15 11.57
N ILE A 94 11.42 11.47 10.28
CA ILE A 94 10.08 11.84 9.78
C ILE A 94 9.08 10.69 9.94
N VAL A 95 9.45 9.47 9.54
CA VAL A 95 8.56 8.31 9.67
C VAL A 95 8.16 8.07 11.13
N ARG A 96 9.14 8.14 12.06
CA ARG A 96 8.90 7.99 13.50
C ARG A 96 7.97 9.09 14.04
N GLU A 97 8.22 10.35 13.69
CA GLU A 97 7.35 11.47 14.10
C GLU A 97 5.90 11.26 13.64
N LEU A 98 5.70 10.84 12.40
CA LEU A 98 4.37 10.58 11.86
C LEU A 98 3.68 9.40 12.57
N GLU A 99 4.43 8.40 12.99
CA GLU A 99 3.93 7.27 13.79
C GLU A 99 3.56 7.71 15.20
N GLU A 100 4.44 8.43 15.91
CA GLU A 100 4.20 8.95 17.25
C GLU A 100 2.98 9.88 17.30
N ASN A 101 2.74 10.64 16.24
CA ASN A 101 1.55 11.48 16.09
C ASN A 101 0.30 10.72 15.56
N GLY A 102 0.36 9.40 15.40
CA GLY A 102 -0.76 8.57 14.92
C GLY A 102 -1.19 8.85 13.48
N LEU A 103 -0.39 9.57 12.69
CA LEU A 103 -0.66 9.86 11.28
C LEU A 103 -0.33 8.65 10.39
N VAL A 104 0.61 7.82 10.82
CA VAL A 104 0.97 6.55 10.18
C VAL A 104 0.79 5.43 11.21
N ASP A 105 0.03 4.42 10.85
CA ASP A 105 -0.26 3.25 11.67
C ASP A 105 -0.48 2.05 10.76
N ASP A 106 0.49 1.14 10.73
CA ASP A 106 0.46 -0.04 9.86
C ASP A 106 -0.65 -1.04 10.25
N THR A 107 -1.05 -1.11 11.53
CA THR A 107 -2.14 -1.98 11.98
C THR A 107 -3.49 -1.45 11.48
N ARG A 108 -3.74 -0.15 11.66
CA ARG A 108 -4.94 0.50 11.12
C ARG A 108 -4.98 0.40 9.59
N PHE A 109 -3.86 0.70 8.92
CA PHE A 109 -3.74 0.58 7.48
C PHE A 109 -4.06 -0.83 6.98
N ALA A 110 -3.55 -1.89 7.67
CA ALA A 110 -3.82 -3.28 7.30
C ALA A 110 -5.32 -3.59 7.35
N ARG A 111 -6.02 -3.20 8.43
CA ARG A 111 -7.47 -3.41 8.59
C ARG A 111 -8.27 -2.71 7.49
N GLU A 112 -7.97 -1.42 7.20
CA GLU A 112 -8.61 -0.65 6.13
C GLU A 112 -8.36 -1.29 4.76
N PHE A 113 -7.12 -1.71 4.49
CA PHE A 113 -6.75 -2.38 3.24
C PHE A 113 -7.53 -3.69 3.05
N VAL A 114 -7.58 -4.53 4.08
CA VAL A 114 -8.32 -5.80 4.07
C VAL A 114 -9.80 -5.54 3.78
N ALA A 115 -10.44 -4.63 4.52
CA ALA A 115 -11.86 -4.32 4.33
C ALA A 115 -12.16 -3.91 2.89
N VAL A 116 -11.44 -2.90 2.37
CA VAL A 116 -11.65 -2.41 1.00
C VAL A 116 -11.38 -3.49 -0.05
N LYS A 117 -10.29 -4.26 0.07
CA LYS A 117 -9.92 -5.26 -0.95
C LYS A 117 -10.81 -6.50 -0.89
N LYS A 118 -11.26 -6.88 0.30
CA LYS A 118 -12.24 -7.95 0.50
C LYS A 118 -13.56 -7.58 -0.16
N ASP A 119 -14.13 -6.42 0.16
CA ASP A 119 -15.46 -6.04 -0.27
C ASP A 119 -15.52 -5.65 -1.76
N VAL A 120 -14.58 -4.83 -2.23
CA VAL A 120 -14.60 -4.32 -3.62
C VAL A 120 -13.98 -5.30 -4.62
N ARG A 121 -12.91 -6.00 -4.24
CA ARG A 121 -12.15 -6.88 -5.14
C ARG A 121 -12.40 -8.37 -4.90
N HIS A 122 -13.10 -8.71 -3.82
CA HIS A 122 -13.36 -10.09 -3.40
C HIS A 122 -12.05 -10.91 -3.34
N MET A 123 -11.04 -10.33 -2.68
CA MET A 123 -9.75 -10.99 -2.49
C MET A 123 -9.81 -11.92 -1.29
N GLY A 124 -9.24 -13.12 -1.44
CA GLY A 124 -9.06 -14.08 -0.37
C GLY A 124 -7.82 -13.78 0.49
N PRO A 125 -7.70 -14.44 1.66
CA PRO A 125 -6.68 -14.10 2.67
C PRO A 125 -5.25 -14.32 2.19
N HIS A 126 -4.97 -15.32 1.35
CA HIS A 126 -3.62 -15.55 0.82
C HIS A 126 -3.14 -14.39 -0.05
N ARG A 127 -4.03 -13.85 -0.89
CA ARG A 127 -3.70 -12.70 -1.72
C ARG A 127 -3.51 -11.44 -0.90
N LEU A 128 -4.40 -11.21 0.08
CA LEU A 128 -4.31 -10.07 0.99
C LEU A 128 -3.00 -10.12 1.80
N ARG A 129 -2.64 -11.27 2.36
CA ARG A 129 -1.38 -11.48 3.08
C ARG A 129 -0.16 -11.16 2.21
N HIS A 130 -0.15 -11.65 0.98
CA HIS A 130 0.91 -11.36 0.03
C HIS A 130 1.02 -9.86 -0.29
N ASP A 131 -0.11 -9.20 -0.57
CA ASP A 131 -0.12 -7.79 -0.96
C ASP A 131 0.29 -6.88 0.21
N LEU A 132 -0.17 -7.17 1.45
CA LEU A 132 0.25 -6.47 2.67
C LEU A 132 1.75 -6.68 2.98
N GLY A 133 2.27 -7.88 2.78
CA GLY A 133 3.70 -8.16 2.92
C GLY A 133 4.55 -7.36 1.93
N ARG A 134 4.08 -7.19 0.70
CA ARG A 134 4.74 -6.31 -0.29
C ARG A 134 4.73 -4.84 0.11
N LEU A 135 3.73 -4.41 0.87
CA LEU A 135 3.65 -3.06 1.44
C LEU A 135 4.51 -2.88 2.71
N GLY A 136 5.24 -3.94 3.11
CA GLY A 136 6.21 -3.90 4.21
C GLY A 136 5.63 -4.07 5.59
N LEU A 137 4.37 -4.51 5.71
CA LEU A 137 3.74 -4.71 7.01
C LEU A 137 4.33 -5.91 7.75
N SER A 138 4.38 -5.84 9.07
CA SER A 138 4.80 -6.94 9.92
C SER A 138 3.81 -8.11 9.83
N ARG A 139 4.31 -9.33 10.05
CA ARG A 139 3.46 -10.52 10.07
C ARG A 139 2.34 -10.41 11.11
N SER A 140 2.65 -9.86 12.29
CA SER A 140 1.65 -9.67 13.36
C SER A 140 0.52 -8.74 12.95
N ALA A 141 0.81 -7.57 12.32
CA ALA A 141 -0.20 -6.65 11.83
C ALA A 141 -1.08 -7.27 10.74
N VAL A 142 -0.46 -8.08 9.86
CA VAL A 142 -1.19 -8.80 8.80
C VAL A 142 -2.10 -9.88 9.37
N ASP A 143 -1.59 -10.70 10.32
CA ASP A 143 -2.37 -11.78 10.94
C ASP A 143 -3.53 -11.21 11.78
N GLU A 144 -3.31 -10.10 12.50
CA GLU A 144 -4.36 -9.39 13.22
C GLU A 144 -5.45 -8.86 12.28
N ALA A 145 -5.07 -8.22 11.17
CA ALA A 145 -6.03 -7.69 10.20
C ALA A 145 -6.85 -8.78 9.47
N LEU A 146 -6.36 -10.02 9.43
CA LEU A 146 -7.03 -11.15 8.79
C LEU A 146 -7.70 -12.11 9.80
N ALA A 147 -7.61 -11.85 11.11
CA ALA A 147 -8.07 -12.76 12.15
C ALA A 147 -9.56 -13.16 12.00
N ASP A 148 -10.40 -12.20 11.64
CA ASP A 148 -11.83 -12.41 11.47
C ASP A 148 -12.22 -12.95 10.08
N PHE A 149 -11.27 -13.05 9.14
CA PHE A 149 -11.55 -13.55 7.79
C PHE A 149 -11.50 -15.08 7.73
N GLY A 150 -12.42 -15.73 8.44
CA GLY A 150 -12.50 -17.18 8.58
C GLY A 150 -13.06 -17.91 7.34
N ALA A 151 -13.00 -19.24 7.39
CA ALA A 151 -13.43 -20.12 6.30
C ALA A 151 -14.89 -19.91 5.89
N GLY A 152 -15.80 -19.66 6.85
CA GLY A 152 -17.23 -19.43 6.57
C GLY A 152 -17.47 -18.17 5.73
N GLU A 153 -16.81 -17.07 6.06
CA GLU A 153 -16.91 -15.83 5.30
C GLU A 153 -16.28 -15.99 3.90
N GLN A 154 -15.13 -16.66 3.82
CA GLN A 154 -14.51 -16.98 2.53
C GLN A 154 -15.44 -17.79 1.64
N GLU A 155 -16.11 -18.80 2.20
CA GLU A 155 -17.06 -19.63 1.46
C GLU A 155 -18.24 -18.83 0.95
N ALA A 156 -18.83 -17.98 1.79
CA ALA A 156 -19.94 -17.11 1.39
C ALA A 156 -19.54 -16.18 0.23
N MET A 157 -18.38 -15.54 0.33
CA MET A 157 -17.84 -14.67 -0.72
C MET A 157 -17.52 -15.43 -2.00
N ALA A 158 -16.92 -16.62 -1.89
CA ALA A 158 -16.62 -17.47 -3.04
C ALA A 158 -17.88 -17.89 -3.78
N ARG A 159 -18.94 -18.27 -3.04
CA ARG A 159 -20.26 -18.61 -3.62
C ARG A 159 -20.89 -17.41 -4.33
N ALA A 160 -20.89 -16.24 -3.73
CA ALA A 160 -21.40 -15.02 -4.38
C ALA A 160 -20.65 -14.70 -5.69
N LEU A 161 -19.32 -14.90 -5.72
CA LEU A 161 -18.55 -14.78 -6.95
C LEU A 161 -18.93 -15.81 -8.02
N VAL A 162 -19.18 -17.05 -7.61
CA VAL A 162 -19.62 -18.12 -8.49
C VAL A 162 -20.96 -17.77 -9.13
N GLU A 163 -21.96 -17.40 -8.34
CA GLU A 163 -23.28 -17.03 -8.84
C GLU A 163 -23.19 -15.83 -9.81
N LYS A 164 -22.38 -14.84 -9.50
CA LYS A 164 -22.11 -13.71 -10.40
C LYS A 164 -21.50 -14.14 -11.75
N HIS A 165 -20.63 -15.18 -11.76
CA HIS A 165 -19.93 -15.64 -12.96
C HIS A 165 -20.77 -16.63 -13.79
N LEU A 166 -21.62 -17.43 -13.15
CA LEU A 166 -22.46 -18.37 -13.83
C LEU A 166 -23.77 -17.71 -14.30
N GLY A 167 -24.30 -16.74 -13.56
CA GLY A 167 -25.62 -16.17 -13.78
C GLY A 167 -26.67 -17.28 -13.73
N ALA A 168 -27.55 -17.35 -14.73
CA ALA A 168 -28.57 -18.39 -14.87
C ALA A 168 -28.04 -19.69 -15.52
N ALA A 169 -26.76 -19.75 -15.94
CA ALA A 169 -26.24 -20.91 -16.65
C ALA A 169 -25.97 -22.08 -15.68
N LEU A 170 -26.23 -23.29 -16.14
CA LEU A 170 -25.81 -24.50 -15.42
C LEU A 170 -24.30 -24.67 -15.53
N PRO A 171 -23.64 -25.18 -14.48
CA PRO A 171 -22.20 -25.41 -14.53
C PRO A 171 -21.85 -26.54 -15.52
N SER A 172 -20.69 -26.37 -16.19
CA SER A 172 -20.03 -27.38 -16.99
C SER A 172 -18.63 -27.63 -16.43
N GLU A 173 -17.97 -28.73 -16.79
CA GLU A 173 -16.59 -28.98 -16.34
C GLU A 173 -15.65 -27.83 -16.67
N LYS A 174 -15.77 -27.24 -17.87
CA LYS A 174 -14.98 -26.08 -18.30
C LYS A 174 -15.22 -24.87 -17.40
N SER A 175 -16.48 -24.61 -17.03
CA SER A 175 -16.81 -23.48 -16.14
C SER A 175 -16.30 -23.73 -14.72
N VAL A 176 -16.39 -24.96 -14.19
CA VAL A 176 -15.84 -25.33 -12.88
C VAL A 176 -14.32 -25.13 -12.85
N ARG A 177 -13.59 -25.65 -13.85
CA ARG A 177 -12.13 -25.43 -13.96
C ARG A 177 -11.77 -23.95 -13.99
N ARG A 178 -12.50 -23.11 -14.73
CA ARG A 178 -12.29 -21.67 -14.81
C ARG A 178 -12.54 -20.99 -13.47
N ILE A 179 -13.60 -21.35 -12.75
CA ILE A 179 -13.96 -20.80 -11.44
C ILE A 179 -12.90 -21.17 -10.39
N VAL A 180 -12.48 -22.43 -10.33
CA VAL A 180 -11.39 -22.89 -9.45
C VAL A 180 -10.11 -22.06 -9.68
N GLY A 181 -9.71 -21.89 -10.94
CA GLY A 181 -8.55 -21.05 -11.30
C GLY A 181 -8.73 -19.59 -10.86
N MET A 182 -9.93 -19.03 -10.98
CA MET A 182 -10.24 -17.68 -10.53
C MET A 182 -10.12 -17.55 -9.01
N LEU A 183 -10.75 -18.43 -8.23
CA LEU A 183 -10.71 -18.41 -6.77
C LEU A 183 -9.29 -18.58 -6.24
N ARG A 184 -8.49 -19.48 -6.83
CA ARG A 184 -7.05 -19.64 -6.49
C ARG A 184 -6.27 -18.36 -6.75
N ARG A 185 -6.42 -17.72 -7.91
CA ARG A 185 -5.75 -16.44 -8.20
C ARG A 185 -6.19 -15.31 -7.29
N LYS A 186 -7.43 -15.33 -6.83
CA LYS A 186 -7.96 -14.38 -5.83
C LYS A 186 -7.45 -14.67 -4.41
N GLY A 187 -6.82 -15.83 -4.17
CA GLY A 187 -6.17 -16.19 -2.91
C GLY A 187 -7.10 -16.75 -1.85
N TYR A 188 -8.18 -17.44 -2.24
CA TYR A 188 -9.02 -18.22 -1.33
C TYR A 188 -8.29 -19.45 -0.83
N ASP A 189 -8.61 -19.90 0.41
CA ASP A 189 -8.04 -21.10 0.99
C ASP A 189 -8.39 -22.34 0.17
N TYR A 190 -7.46 -23.29 0.11
CA TYR A 190 -7.61 -24.51 -0.67
C TYR A 190 -8.86 -25.31 -0.28
N ALA A 191 -9.17 -25.42 1.01
CA ALA A 191 -10.35 -26.12 1.51
C ALA A 191 -11.64 -25.47 1.01
N VAL A 192 -11.71 -24.12 1.01
CA VAL A 192 -12.86 -23.36 0.49
C VAL A 192 -13.02 -23.57 -1.01
N VAL A 193 -11.90 -23.48 -1.76
CA VAL A 193 -11.93 -23.69 -3.22
C VAL A 193 -12.41 -25.08 -3.56
N ASN A 194 -11.94 -26.12 -2.88
CA ASN A 194 -12.34 -27.50 -3.13
C ASN A 194 -13.82 -27.74 -2.79
N LYS A 195 -14.29 -27.19 -1.67
CA LYS A 195 -15.71 -27.31 -1.28
C LYS A 195 -16.62 -26.70 -2.33
N VAL A 196 -16.30 -25.47 -2.78
CA VAL A 196 -17.05 -24.79 -3.84
C VAL A 196 -17.00 -25.57 -5.16
N ALA A 197 -15.81 -26.08 -5.53
CA ALA A 197 -15.66 -26.90 -6.74
C ALA A 197 -16.49 -28.18 -6.69
N TYR A 198 -16.50 -28.88 -5.56
CA TYR A 198 -17.30 -30.08 -5.35
C TYR A 198 -18.79 -29.79 -5.48
N ASP A 199 -19.27 -28.73 -4.84
CA ASP A 199 -20.69 -28.32 -4.92
C ASP A 199 -21.13 -27.98 -6.35
N LEU A 200 -20.23 -27.31 -7.10
CA LEU A 200 -20.49 -26.99 -8.51
C LEU A 200 -20.51 -28.25 -9.39
N ALA A 201 -19.56 -29.17 -9.18
CA ALA A 201 -19.50 -30.41 -9.95
C ALA A 201 -20.78 -31.26 -9.81
N ARG A 202 -21.36 -31.26 -8.60
CA ARG A 202 -22.65 -31.96 -8.36
C ARG A 202 -23.85 -31.33 -9.08
N ARG A 203 -23.75 -30.09 -9.51
CA ARG A 203 -24.80 -29.37 -10.27
C ARG A 203 -24.65 -29.54 -11.77
N ILE A 204 -23.60 -30.21 -12.27
CA ILE A 204 -23.41 -30.49 -13.70
C ILE A 204 -24.48 -31.51 -14.14
N PRO A 205 -25.27 -31.23 -15.18
CA PRO A 205 -26.25 -32.18 -15.72
C PRO A 205 -25.60 -33.45 -16.23
N ARG A 206 -26.09 -34.62 -15.85
CA ARG A 206 -25.55 -35.93 -16.24
C ARG A 206 -25.63 -36.21 -17.75
N SER A 207 -26.44 -35.47 -18.50
CA SER A 207 -26.54 -35.59 -19.96
C SER A 207 -25.30 -35.15 -20.73
N HIS A 208 -24.46 -34.32 -20.14
CA HIS A 208 -23.20 -33.88 -20.79
C HIS A 208 -22.04 -34.86 -20.67
N VAL A 209 -22.16 -35.89 -19.80
CA VAL A 209 -21.14 -36.92 -19.65
C VAL A 209 -21.27 -38.02 -20.72
N ALA A 210 -22.48 -38.20 -21.29
CA ALA A 210 -22.74 -39.24 -22.30
C ALA A 210 -22.32 -38.83 -23.73
N ASP A 211 -22.37 -37.54 -24.06
CA ASP A 211 -22.06 -37.07 -25.43
C ASP A 211 -20.55 -37.03 -25.73
N GLU A 212 -19.69 -36.87 -24.72
CA GLU A 212 -18.23 -36.93 -24.92
C GLU A 212 -17.70 -38.36 -25.10
N ILE A 213 -18.44 -39.38 -24.63
CA ILE A 213 -18.10 -40.80 -24.83
C ILE A 213 -18.59 -41.32 -26.18
N ALA A 214 -19.67 -40.73 -26.70
CA ALA A 214 -20.27 -41.18 -27.97
C ALA A 214 -19.55 -40.65 -29.23
N THR A 215 -18.77 -39.57 -29.12
CA THR A 215 -18.00 -39.00 -30.26
C THR A 215 -16.54 -39.46 -30.36
N GLY A 216 -16.07 -40.36 -29.46
CA GLY A 216 -14.73 -40.90 -29.44
C GLY A 216 -14.56 -42.32 -30.05
N GLY A 217 -15.55 -42.85 -30.73
CA GLY A 217 -15.49 -44.19 -31.21
C GLY A 217 -16.01 -44.38 -32.64
N ASP A 218 -15.36 -43.73 -33.61
CA ASP A 218 -15.40 -44.21 -34.99
C ASP A 218 -14.31 -43.48 -35.83
N ASP A 219 -13.13 -44.03 -35.84
CA ASP A 219 -12.17 -43.93 -36.93
C ASP A 219 -11.30 -45.20 -36.85
N GLY A 220 -11.76 -46.26 -37.58
CA GLY A 220 -11.01 -47.43 -37.91
C GLY A 220 -10.25 -47.26 -39.23
#